data_0253786e48d6ccf8540f249119d83132
#
_entry.id   0253786e48d6ccf8540f249119d83132
#
_cell.length_a   1.000
_cell.length_b   1.000
_cell.length_c   1.000
_cell.angle_alpha   90.00
_cell.angle_beta   90.00
_cell.angle_gamma   90.00
#
_symmetry.space_group_name_H-M   'P 1'
#
loop_
_entity.id
_entity.type
_entity.pdbx_description
1 polymer ?
#
loop_
_entity_poly.entity_id
_entity_poly.type
_entity_poly.pdbx_seq_one_letter_code
_entity_poly.pdbx_strand_id
1 'polypeptide(L)'
;MGRIPSNQGRDWPTRNIAIHSNTTAMNLNNLITALMIVESAGNDHAIGDNGRALGPLQIHRGVVLDVNRITGSNYRHSEMTNRVAARAVCEAYLRHYGRGKTTEQQARIWNGGPTGDRKQATVAYWRRVQKAIK
;
A
#
# COMPACT_ATOMS: atom_id res chain seq x y z
N MET A 1 -17.89 5.84 18.00
CA MET A 1 -17.15 5.60 17.97
C MET A 1 -16.49 5.39 17.94
N GLY A 2 -17.08 5.27 17.65
CA GLY A 2 -16.16 4.83 17.61
C GLY A 2 -15.79 4.61 17.68
N ARG A 3 -15.83 4.50 17.67
CA ARG A 3 -15.16 4.04 17.90
C ARG A 3 -14.52 3.62 18.01
N ILE A 4 -14.97 3.32 18.04
CA ILE A 4 -14.25 2.67 18.32
C ILE A 4 -13.75 2.51 18.55
N PRO A 5 -14.03 2.49 18.69
CA PRO A 5 -13.40 2.18 19.02
C PRO A 5 -12.80 1.94 19.06
N SER A 6 -13.01 1.70 19.10
CA SER A 6 -12.35 1.31 19.25
C SER A 6 -12.06 0.88 19.30
N ASN A 7 -12.49 0.50 19.25
CA ASN A 7 -12.11 -0.11 19.41
C ASN A 7 -11.86 -0.22 19.43
N GLN A 8 -12.17 -0.22 19.46
CA GLN A 8 -11.83 -0.46 19.56
C GLN A 8 -11.63 -0.88 19.79
N GLY A 9 -12.23 -0.98 19.98
CA GLY A 9 -11.93 -1.58 20.09
C GLY A 9 -12.15 -2.08 20.33
N ARG A 10 -12.30 -2.40 20.74
CA ARG A 10 -12.64 -2.91 20.71
C ARG A 10 -13.04 -3.67 20.69
N ASP A 11 -13.21 -4.03 20.92
CA ASP A 11 -13.64 -4.84 20.90
C ASP A 11 -14.21 -5.24 20.12
N TRP A 12 -14.02 -5.40 19.72
CA TRP A 12 -14.54 -6.00 18.87
C TRP A 12 -14.39 -7.32 19.00
N PRO A 13 -15.05 -7.96 19.24
CA PRO A 13 -15.06 -9.17 19.57
C PRO A 13 -14.78 -10.00 18.59
N THR A 14 -14.56 -10.06 18.07
CA THR A 14 -14.34 -10.42 17.09
C THR A 14 -13.24 -11.23 16.92
N ARG A 15 -12.92 -12.06 17.70
CA ARG A 15 -11.88 -12.88 17.60
C ARG A 15 -11.93 -13.77 16.46
N ASN A 16 -12.97 -14.42 16.10
CA ASN A 16 -13.06 -15.29 14.95
C ASN A 16 -12.89 -14.53 13.67
N ILE A 17 -13.36 -13.32 13.68
CA ILE A 17 -13.20 -12.46 12.55
C ILE A 17 -11.76 -12.13 12.35
N ALA A 18 -11.03 -11.96 13.43
CA ALA A 18 -9.61 -11.65 13.33
C ALA A 18 -8.85 -12.81 12.69
N ILE A 19 -9.19 -14.02 13.03
CA ILE A 19 -8.55 -15.17 12.44
C ILE A 19 -8.82 -15.23 10.96
N HIS A 20 -10.05 -14.95 10.60
CA HIS A 20 -10.41 -14.92 9.21
C HIS A 20 -9.60 -13.90 8.45
N SER A 21 -9.44 -12.74 9.01
CA SER A 21 -8.65 -11.69 8.37
C SER A 21 -7.22 -12.13 8.18
N ASN A 22 -6.67 -12.83 9.14
CA ASN A 22 -5.29 -13.27 9.03
C ASN A 22 -5.08 -14.29 7.92
N THR A 23 -6.09 -15.09 7.63
CA THR A 23 -5.94 -16.07 6.56
C THR A 23 -6.21 -15.47 5.20
N THR A 24 -7.03 -14.43 5.13
CA THR A 24 -7.40 -13.87 3.84
C THR A 24 -6.62 -12.63 3.48
N ALA A 25 -6.19 -11.89 4.49
CA ALA A 25 -5.50 -10.64 4.24
C ALA A 25 -4.12 -10.74 4.82
N MET A 26 -3.15 -10.73 3.96
CA MET A 26 -1.79 -10.66 4.38
C MET A 26 -1.59 -9.41 5.21
N ASN A 27 -0.68 -9.46 6.15
CA ASN A 27 -0.26 -8.28 6.87
C ASN A 27 0.17 -7.21 5.87
N LEU A 28 -0.35 -6.02 6.01
CA LEU A 28 -0.08 -4.95 5.06
C LEU A 28 1.41 -4.63 4.99
N ASN A 29 2.10 -4.73 6.11
CA ASN A 29 3.53 -4.49 6.16
C ASN A 29 4.29 -5.47 5.26
N ASN A 30 3.90 -6.73 5.26
CA ASN A 30 4.53 -7.73 4.40
C ASN A 30 4.20 -7.49 2.93
N LEU A 31 2.98 -7.06 2.64
CA LEU A 31 2.64 -6.71 1.28
C LEU A 31 3.51 -5.55 0.79
N ILE A 32 3.67 -4.51 1.60
CA ILE A 32 4.49 -3.36 1.20
C ILE A 32 5.93 -3.79 0.92
N THR A 33 6.47 -4.71 1.72
CA THR A 33 7.80 -5.24 1.46
C THR A 33 7.86 -5.92 0.09
N ALA A 34 6.84 -6.69 -0.27
CA ALA A 34 6.79 -7.32 -1.59
C ALA A 34 6.67 -6.29 -2.71
N LEU A 35 5.88 -5.24 -2.47
CA LEU A 35 5.77 -4.16 -3.46
C LEU A 35 7.12 -3.50 -3.70
N MET A 36 7.91 -3.27 -2.65
CA MET A 36 9.23 -2.68 -2.82
C MET A 36 10.14 -3.56 -3.67
N ILE A 37 10.05 -4.87 -3.49
CA ILE A 37 10.85 -5.81 -4.30
C ILE A 37 10.47 -5.68 -5.77
N VAL A 38 9.17 -5.65 -6.05
CA VAL A 38 8.69 -5.57 -7.44
C VAL A 38 9.03 -4.22 -8.06
N GLU A 39 8.89 -3.13 -7.31
CA GLU A 39 9.07 -1.79 -7.87
C GLU A 39 10.52 -1.43 -8.10
N SER A 40 11.42 -1.84 -7.22
CA SER A 40 12.78 -1.34 -7.28
C SER A 40 13.85 -2.34 -6.84
N ALA A 41 13.48 -3.59 -6.59
CA ALA A 41 14.37 -4.57 -5.97
C ALA A 41 14.88 -4.05 -4.62
N GLY A 42 14.09 -3.23 -3.95
CA GLY A 42 14.44 -2.70 -2.62
C GLY A 42 15.39 -1.53 -2.64
N ASN A 43 15.59 -0.89 -3.79
CA ASN A 43 16.55 0.21 -3.90
C ASN A 43 15.90 1.52 -3.48
N ASP A 44 16.37 2.08 -2.36
CA ASP A 44 15.83 3.35 -1.85
C ASP A 44 16.03 4.51 -2.79
N HIS A 45 17.06 4.47 -3.63
CA HIS A 45 17.41 5.57 -4.50
C HIS A 45 16.96 5.36 -5.95
N ALA A 46 16.09 4.39 -6.19
CA ALA A 46 15.62 4.13 -7.55
C ALA A 46 14.86 5.33 -8.11
N ILE A 47 15.10 5.64 -9.35
CA ILE A 47 14.40 6.70 -10.05
C ILE A 47 13.92 6.10 -11.37
N GLY A 48 12.63 6.16 -11.62
CA GLY A 48 12.05 5.58 -12.83
C GLY A 48 11.06 6.51 -13.49
N ASP A 49 10.49 6.05 -14.58
CA ASP A 49 9.46 6.78 -15.31
C ASP A 49 9.89 8.21 -15.62
N ASN A 50 11.10 8.36 -16.18
CA ASN A 50 11.65 9.66 -16.55
C ASN A 50 11.74 10.63 -15.37
N GLY A 51 12.09 10.12 -14.20
CA GLY A 51 12.24 10.93 -13.00
C GLY A 51 10.97 11.15 -12.21
N ARG A 52 9.85 10.62 -12.67
CA ARG A 52 8.58 10.82 -11.97
C ARG A 52 8.31 9.81 -10.86
N ALA A 53 8.94 8.64 -10.92
CA ALA A 53 8.76 7.61 -9.91
C ALA A 53 9.99 7.56 -9.03
N LEU A 54 9.80 7.75 -7.72
CA LEU A 54 10.93 7.87 -6.80
C LEU A 54 10.91 6.81 -5.71
N GLY A 55 12.09 6.30 -5.39
CA GLY A 55 12.34 5.52 -4.19
C GLY A 55 11.96 4.05 -4.30
N PRO A 56 12.00 3.36 -3.17
CA PRO A 56 11.81 1.91 -3.18
C PRO A 56 10.43 1.48 -3.65
N LEU A 57 9.45 2.36 -3.57
CA LEU A 57 8.08 2.07 -4.00
C LEU A 57 7.70 2.78 -5.29
N GLN A 58 8.67 3.47 -5.91
CA GLN A 58 8.46 4.17 -7.18
C GLN A 58 7.22 5.06 -7.16
N ILE A 59 7.18 5.95 -6.18
CA ILE A 59 6.00 6.77 -5.90
C ILE A 59 5.98 8.01 -6.79
N HIS A 60 4.84 8.25 -7.42
CA HIS A 60 4.61 9.45 -8.22
C HIS A 60 4.11 10.57 -7.32
N ARG A 61 4.32 11.79 -7.78
CA ARG A 61 3.93 12.98 -7.02
C ARG A 61 2.44 12.98 -6.68
N GLY A 62 1.60 12.54 -7.61
CA GLY A 62 0.16 12.52 -7.39
C GLY A 62 -0.27 11.67 -6.19
N VAL A 63 0.44 10.56 -5.95
CA VAL A 63 0.16 9.72 -4.80
C VAL A 63 0.47 10.46 -3.51
N VAL A 64 1.60 11.17 -3.47
CA VAL A 64 1.98 11.95 -2.29
C VAL A 64 0.95 13.03 -1.99
N LEU A 65 0.53 13.75 -3.01
CA LEU A 65 -0.47 14.81 -2.82
C LEU A 65 -1.80 14.23 -2.33
N ASP A 66 -2.19 13.08 -2.86
CA ASP A 66 -3.43 12.43 -2.45
C ASP A 66 -3.35 11.96 -0.99
N VAL A 67 -2.24 11.37 -0.59
CA VAL A 67 -2.05 10.94 0.79
C VAL A 67 -2.04 12.15 1.73
N ASN A 68 -1.40 13.23 1.34
CA ASN A 68 -1.42 14.44 2.16
C ASN A 68 -2.84 14.95 2.36
N ARG A 69 -3.65 14.92 1.32
CA ARG A 69 -5.03 15.34 1.40
C ARG A 69 -5.84 14.42 2.33
N ILE A 70 -5.61 13.12 2.22
CA ILE A 70 -6.34 12.13 3.02
C ILE A 70 -5.98 12.21 4.49
N THR A 71 -4.70 12.40 4.80
CA THR A 71 -4.20 12.27 6.17
C THR A 71 -3.87 13.59 6.85
N GLY A 72 -3.88 14.69 6.12
CA GLY A 72 -3.44 15.97 6.67
C GLY A 72 -1.93 16.06 6.83
N SER A 73 -1.18 15.21 6.15
CA SER A 73 0.28 15.21 6.22
C SER A 73 0.88 16.21 5.23
N ASN A 74 2.18 16.40 5.33
CA ASN A 74 2.92 17.34 4.48
C ASN A 74 4.14 16.68 3.85
N TYR A 75 4.01 15.46 3.37
CA TYR A 75 5.13 14.79 2.69
C TYR A 75 5.46 15.53 1.40
N ARG A 76 6.74 15.51 1.04
CA ARG A 76 7.21 16.00 -0.25
C ARG A 76 7.55 14.81 -1.12
N HIS A 77 7.38 14.97 -2.42
CA HIS A 77 7.72 13.89 -3.36
C HIS A 77 9.19 13.48 -3.21
N SER A 78 10.09 14.44 -2.98
CA SER A 78 11.52 14.14 -2.81
C SER A 78 11.80 13.24 -1.61
N GLU A 79 10.91 13.16 -0.64
CA GLU A 79 11.11 12.31 0.52
C GLU A 79 10.85 10.83 0.21
N MET A 80 10.34 10.53 -0.95
CA MET A 80 10.02 9.13 -1.29
C MET A 80 11.25 8.27 -1.53
N THR A 81 12.45 8.87 -1.53
CA THR A 81 13.69 8.10 -1.49
C THR A 81 14.08 7.72 -0.05
N ASN A 82 13.32 8.16 0.93
CA ASN A 82 13.50 7.73 2.31
C ASN A 82 12.53 6.56 2.53
N ARG A 83 13.08 5.41 2.90
CA ARG A 83 12.29 4.18 3.02
C ARG A 83 11.14 4.32 4.01
N VAL A 84 11.39 4.96 5.15
CA VAL A 84 10.36 5.11 6.18
C VAL A 84 9.22 5.97 5.66
N ALA A 85 9.52 7.10 5.03
CA ALA A 85 8.49 7.98 4.49
C ALA A 85 7.72 7.31 3.35
N ALA A 86 8.44 6.62 2.47
CA ALA A 86 7.79 5.94 1.34
C ALA A 86 6.83 4.85 1.82
N ARG A 87 7.26 4.05 2.81
CA ARG A 87 6.39 3.02 3.36
C ARG A 87 5.16 3.63 4.03
N ALA A 88 5.34 4.73 4.74
CA ALA A 88 4.22 5.40 5.40
C ALA A 88 3.19 5.91 4.39
N VAL A 89 3.66 6.48 3.30
CA VAL A 89 2.77 6.97 2.23
C VAL A 89 2.02 5.80 1.59
N CYS A 90 2.72 4.72 1.30
CA CYS A 90 2.10 3.53 0.71
C CYS A 90 1.05 2.95 1.65
N GLU A 91 1.38 2.83 2.92
CA GLU A 91 0.44 2.30 3.91
C GLU A 91 -0.82 3.16 4.00
N ALA A 92 -0.65 4.48 4.05
CA ALA A 92 -1.81 5.39 4.13
C ALA A 92 -2.69 5.27 2.89
N TYR A 93 -2.07 5.18 1.71
CA TYR A 93 -2.79 5.03 0.46
C TYR A 93 -3.62 3.75 0.45
N LEU A 94 -3.00 2.64 0.86
CA LEU A 94 -3.67 1.34 0.82
C LEU A 94 -4.69 1.19 1.95
N ARG A 95 -4.48 1.83 3.09
CA ARG A 95 -5.51 1.83 4.13
C ARG A 95 -6.75 2.59 3.69
N HIS A 96 -6.58 3.60 2.86
CA HIS A 96 -7.71 4.38 2.38
C HIS A 96 -8.42 3.68 1.21
N TYR A 97 -7.68 3.37 0.15
CA TYR A 97 -8.29 2.83 -1.06
C TYR A 97 -8.45 1.32 -1.05
N GLY A 98 -7.67 0.64 -0.23
CA GLY A 98 -7.71 -0.82 -0.14
C GLY A 98 -8.42 -1.35 1.09
N ARG A 99 -9.13 -0.50 1.81
CA ARG A 99 -9.80 -0.92 3.03
C ARG A 99 -10.77 -2.06 2.75
N GLY A 100 -10.66 -3.14 3.53
CA GLY A 100 -11.55 -4.29 3.39
C GLY A 100 -11.29 -5.13 2.16
N LYS A 101 -10.24 -4.85 1.41
CA LYS A 101 -9.96 -5.58 0.18
C LYS A 101 -8.89 -6.64 0.41
N THR A 102 -8.81 -7.59 -0.52
CA THR A 102 -7.84 -8.68 -0.44
C THR A 102 -6.43 -8.18 -0.75
N THR A 103 -5.44 -9.00 -0.44
CA THR A 103 -4.06 -8.69 -0.77
C THR A 103 -3.87 -8.46 -2.27
N GLU A 104 -4.49 -9.30 -3.08
CA GLU A 104 -4.43 -9.11 -4.54
C GLU A 104 -5.01 -7.77 -4.94
N GLN A 105 -6.18 -7.43 -4.42
CA GLN A 105 -6.82 -6.16 -4.77
C GLN A 105 -5.97 -4.98 -4.32
N GLN A 106 -5.38 -5.06 -3.13
CA GLN A 106 -4.52 -3.99 -2.64
C GLN A 106 -3.29 -3.79 -3.51
N ALA A 107 -2.65 -4.88 -3.91
CA ALA A 107 -1.49 -4.79 -4.80
C ALA A 107 -1.89 -4.16 -6.14
N ARG A 108 -3.03 -4.55 -6.67
CA ARG A 108 -3.47 -4.02 -7.95
C ARG A 108 -3.90 -2.55 -7.85
N ILE A 109 -4.43 -2.15 -6.71
CA ILE A 109 -4.73 -0.75 -6.43
C ILE A 109 -3.44 0.06 -6.37
N TRP A 110 -2.40 -0.47 -5.76
CA TRP A 110 -1.13 0.24 -5.74
C TRP A 110 -0.61 0.50 -7.15
N ASN A 111 -0.70 -0.50 -8.02
CA ASN A 111 -0.20 -0.37 -9.39
C ASN A 111 -1.10 0.48 -10.29
N GLY A 112 -2.42 0.34 -10.14
CA GLY A 112 -3.35 0.93 -11.10
C GLY A 112 -4.23 2.05 -10.59
N GLY A 113 -4.04 2.49 -9.34
CA GLY A 113 -4.87 3.55 -8.76
C GLY A 113 -6.08 3.01 -8.03
N PRO A 114 -6.95 3.91 -7.54
CA PRO A 114 -8.08 3.50 -6.68
C PRO A 114 -8.97 2.40 -7.25
N THR A 115 -9.06 2.27 -8.56
CA THR A 115 -9.84 1.20 -9.18
C THR A 115 -8.95 0.16 -9.85
N GLY A 116 -7.67 0.13 -9.48
CA GLY A 116 -6.69 -0.78 -10.11
C GLY A 116 -7.06 -2.25 -9.98
N ASP A 117 -7.79 -2.61 -8.92
CA ASP A 117 -8.22 -3.98 -8.70
C ASP A 117 -9.23 -4.48 -9.73
N ARG A 118 -9.76 -3.56 -10.55
CA ARG A 118 -10.71 -3.92 -11.60
C ARG A 118 -10.10 -3.81 -13.00
N LYS A 119 -8.83 -3.45 -13.10
CA LYS A 119 -8.19 -3.23 -14.39
C LYS A 119 -7.42 -4.47 -14.82
N GLN A 120 -7.67 -4.93 -16.03
CA GLN A 120 -6.94 -6.07 -16.59
C GLN A 120 -5.44 -5.80 -16.62
N ALA A 121 -5.06 -4.54 -16.82
CA ALA A 121 -3.66 -4.16 -16.93
C ALA A 121 -2.86 -4.44 -15.65
N THR A 122 -3.51 -4.57 -14.51
CA THR A 122 -2.80 -4.80 -13.25
C THR A 122 -2.62 -6.28 -12.89
N VAL A 123 -3.14 -7.19 -13.71
CA VAL A 123 -3.04 -8.63 -13.42
C VAL A 123 -1.60 -9.11 -13.47
N ALA A 124 -0.85 -8.68 -14.48
CA ALA A 124 0.56 -9.09 -14.59
C ALA A 124 1.39 -8.57 -13.40
N TYR A 125 1.08 -7.37 -12.94
CA TYR A 125 1.74 -6.81 -11.76
C TYR A 125 1.48 -7.70 -10.54
N TRP A 126 0.24 -8.11 -10.34
CA TRP A 126 -0.11 -8.97 -9.22
C TRP A 126 0.70 -10.28 -9.27
N ARG A 127 0.87 -10.85 -10.45
CA ARG A 127 1.65 -12.07 -10.56
C ARG A 127 3.09 -11.89 -10.10
N ARG A 128 3.67 -10.73 -10.39
CA ARG A 128 5.03 -10.43 -9.91
C ARG A 128 5.04 -10.25 -8.40
N VAL A 129 4.02 -9.61 -7.85
CA VAL A 129 3.92 -9.43 -6.41
C VAL A 129 3.80 -10.79 -5.71
N GLN A 130 2.98 -11.69 -6.27
CA GLN A 130 2.84 -13.03 -5.69
C GLN A 130 4.17 -13.74 -5.56
N LYS A 131 5.03 -13.61 -6.56
CA LYS A 131 6.34 -14.25 -6.51
C LYS A 131 7.24 -13.63 -5.45
N ALA A 132 7.04 -12.38 -5.13
CA ALA A 132 7.82 -11.68 -4.11
C ALA A 132 7.32 -11.94 -2.70
N ILE A 133 6.10 -12.41 -2.55
CA ILE A 133 5.54 -12.77 -1.26
C ILE A 133 6.10 -14.12 -0.85
N LYS A 134 6.61 -14.20 0.36
CA LYS A 134 7.19 -15.45 0.83
C LYS A 134 6.35 -16.14 1.87
#